data_1ca9c5ff6401a21b980d7fbb01fda919
#
_entry.id   1ca9c5ff6401a21b980d7fbb01fda919
#
_cell.length_a   1.000
_cell.length_b   1.000
_cell.length_c   1.000
_cell.angle_alpha   90.00
_cell.angle_beta   90.00
_cell.angle_gamma   90.00
#
_symmetry.space_group_name_H-M   'P 1'
#
loop_
_entity.id
_entity.type
_entity.pdbx_description
1 polymer ?
#
loop_
_entity_poly.entity_id
_entity_poly.type
_entity_poly.pdbx_seq_one_letter_code
_entity_poly.pdbx_strand_id
1 'polypeptide(L)'
;PGLASGNHTISSGGQNRSYILRVPANYDNSHPYRLFVGLHWRGGTANDVDSGGTDGYNWSYYGLRRLADTAGNTTIFVAPQGNGNGWANPGGQDVTFIDDLLRQLETALCVDTSQVFAGGFSYGAAMSYALACARPTVFRAVAVYSGANLSGCSGGTQPVAYIGMHGIGDNVLPIASGRSLRDQFVRNNGCTPQNPPEPSSGSHTHIVTAYSGCRAGYPVVWAAFDGGHDPGPRDGCTCSGWQTWTSGEVWKFITQFDSSTPPPGPPVQVGVNYTLTAEHSGKLLDVSGVSTAAGALLQQWPATGGQNQQFDFLDSGDGYYRIRARHSGLVLQVAGSGTGADISQQPDSGAAAQQWRVTDLGGGVVSLVNRLSGLTMDVWGASTADGARISQWTSTGGANQRFRVQRA
;
A
#
# COMPACT_ATOMS: atom_id res chain seq x y z
N PRO A 1 -18.12 -25.52 -3.16
CA PRO A 1 -17.50 -25.78 -1.87
C PRO A 1 -16.28 -24.88 -1.76
N GLY A 2 -16.25 -24.03 -0.73
CA GLY A 2 -15.13 -23.16 -0.47
C GLY A 2 -13.87 -23.94 -0.08
N LEU A 3 -12.71 -23.28 -0.11
CA LEU A 3 -11.44 -23.86 0.37
C LEU A 3 -11.54 -24.15 1.88
N ALA A 4 -11.13 -25.36 2.26
CA ALA A 4 -11.07 -25.78 3.67
C ALA A 4 -9.70 -25.45 4.28
N SER A 5 -9.62 -25.40 5.63
CA SER A 5 -8.34 -25.33 6.33
C SER A 5 -7.45 -26.51 5.99
N GLY A 6 -6.14 -26.28 5.86
CA GLY A 6 -5.13 -27.31 5.58
C GLY A 6 -4.11 -26.88 4.54
N ASN A 7 -3.37 -27.87 4.04
CA ASN A 7 -2.32 -27.67 3.04
C ASN A 7 -2.95 -27.59 1.64
N HIS A 8 -2.48 -26.63 0.85
CA HIS A 8 -2.89 -26.41 -0.53
C HIS A 8 -1.71 -26.15 -1.44
N THR A 9 -1.92 -26.31 -2.73
CA THR A 9 -0.97 -25.94 -3.77
C THR A 9 -1.67 -25.11 -4.83
N ILE A 10 -0.90 -24.22 -5.47
CA ILE A 10 -1.35 -23.35 -6.55
C ILE A 10 -0.24 -23.26 -7.61
N SER A 11 -0.62 -23.21 -8.89
CA SER A 11 0.32 -22.85 -9.96
C SER A 11 0.46 -21.35 -10.02
N SER A 12 1.69 -20.85 -9.90
CA SER A 12 2.02 -19.45 -10.00
C SER A 12 3.36 -19.26 -10.71
N GLY A 13 3.39 -18.40 -11.73
CA GLY A 13 4.60 -18.14 -12.50
C GLY A 13 5.23 -19.40 -13.12
N GLY A 14 4.42 -20.42 -13.46
CA GLY A 14 4.87 -21.71 -13.98
C GLY A 14 5.45 -22.67 -12.93
N GLN A 15 5.33 -22.35 -11.64
CA GLN A 15 5.80 -23.19 -10.54
C GLN A 15 4.62 -23.65 -9.67
N ASN A 16 4.74 -24.84 -9.08
CA ASN A 16 3.85 -25.25 -8.01
C ASN A 16 4.32 -24.63 -6.70
N ARG A 17 3.45 -23.82 -6.10
CA ARG A 17 3.68 -23.16 -4.82
C ARG A 17 2.69 -23.71 -3.80
N SER A 18 3.13 -23.87 -2.57
CA SER A 18 2.29 -24.38 -1.49
C SER A 18 1.98 -23.32 -0.44
N TYR A 19 0.88 -23.50 0.25
CA TYR A 19 0.48 -22.67 1.39
C TYR A 19 -0.38 -23.46 2.38
N ILE A 20 -0.49 -22.97 3.59
CA ILE A 20 -1.39 -23.51 4.61
C ILE A 20 -2.47 -22.48 4.88
N LEU A 21 -3.73 -22.91 4.81
CA LEU A 21 -4.89 -22.08 5.05
C LEU A 21 -5.53 -22.41 6.40
N ARG A 22 -5.95 -21.38 7.14
CA ARG A 22 -6.78 -21.49 8.35
C ARG A 22 -8.02 -20.64 8.20
N VAL A 23 -9.13 -21.30 7.96
CA VAL A 23 -10.46 -20.71 7.98
C VAL A 23 -11.02 -20.82 9.40
N PRO A 24 -11.66 -19.79 9.96
CA PRO A 24 -12.28 -19.86 11.29
C PRO A 24 -13.22 -21.05 11.44
N ALA A 25 -13.27 -21.65 12.62
CA ALA A 25 -14.12 -22.82 12.87
C ALA A 25 -15.61 -22.53 12.68
N ASN A 26 -16.01 -21.29 12.93
CA ASN A 26 -17.37 -20.80 12.73
C ASN A 26 -17.54 -20.00 11.43
N TYR A 27 -16.66 -20.22 10.46
CA TYR A 27 -16.74 -19.53 9.17
C TYR A 27 -18.08 -19.82 8.47
N ASP A 28 -18.69 -18.76 7.99
CA ASP A 28 -19.79 -18.79 7.04
C ASP A 28 -19.53 -17.73 5.95
N ASN A 29 -20.30 -17.73 4.89
CA ASN A 29 -20.16 -16.78 3.79
C ASN A 29 -21.18 -15.63 3.85
N SER A 30 -21.77 -15.41 5.01
CA SER A 30 -22.77 -14.35 5.22
C SER A 30 -22.17 -12.98 5.53
N HIS A 31 -20.89 -12.94 5.92
CA HIS A 31 -20.15 -11.71 6.19
C HIS A 31 -18.68 -11.83 5.77
N PRO A 32 -18.02 -10.71 5.45
CA PRO A 32 -16.62 -10.73 5.06
C PRO A 32 -15.67 -10.86 6.27
N TYR A 33 -14.52 -11.49 6.04
CA TYR A 33 -13.46 -11.74 7.03
C TYR A 33 -12.17 -11.02 6.68
N ARG A 34 -11.45 -10.54 7.70
CA ARG A 34 -10.04 -10.15 7.53
C ARG A 34 -9.22 -11.29 6.97
N LEU A 35 -8.18 -10.96 6.21
CA LEU A 35 -7.19 -11.92 5.74
C LEU A 35 -5.80 -11.51 6.20
N PHE A 36 -5.09 -12.39 6.89
CA PHE A 36 -3.71 -12.18 7.31
C PHE A 36 -2.78 -13.17 6.63
N VAL A 37 -1.80 -12.65 5.88
CA VAL A 37 -0.74 -13.41 5.22
C VAL A 37 0.46 -13.45 6.15
N GLY A 38 0.74 -14.60 6.77
CA GLY A 38 1.86 -14.83 7.68
C GLY A 38 3.07 -15.37 6.94
N LEU A 39 4.18 -14.63 6.95
CA LEU A 39 5.38 -14.94 6.16
C LEU A 39 6.50 -15.43 7.06
N HIS A 40 7.06 -16.60 6.73
CA HIS A 40 8.13 -17.24 7.52
C HIS A 40 9.50 -16.56 7.31
N TRP A 41 10.42 -16.78 8.23
CA TRP A 41 11.81 -16.31 8.21
C TRP A 41 12.70 -17.18 7.31
N ARG A 42 13.97 -16.79 7.17
CA ARG A 42 14.97 -17.58 6.44
C ARG A 42 15.19 -18.93 7.12
N GLY A 43 15.05 -20.01 6.36
CA GLY A 43 15.12 -21.37 6.87
C GLY A 43 13.86 -21.87 7.58
N GLY A 44 12.89 -20.98 7.83
CA GLY A 44 11.57 -21.35 8.33
C GLY A 44 10.65 -21.84 7.23
N THR A 45 9.46 -22.27 7.60
CA THR A 45 8.45 -22.85 6.71
C THR A 45 7.07 -22.26 6.98
N ALA A 46 6.15 -22.45 6.04
CA ALA A 46 4.73 -22.18 6.24
C ALA A 46 4.19 -22.90 7.49
N ASN A 47 4.66 -24.13 7.73
CA ASN A 47 4.25 -24.90 8.91
C ASN A 47 4.71 -24.26 10.22
N ASP A 48 5.90 -23.66 10.25
CA ASP A 48 6.37 -22.97 11.47
C ASP A 48 5.49 -21.77 11.83
N VAL A 49 5.04 -21.02 10.82
CA VAL A 49 4.11 -19.92 11.03
C VAL A 49 2.73 -20.43 11.45
N ASP A 50 2.23 -21.43 10.76
CA ASP A 50 0.89 -21.99 11.01
C ASP A 50 0.80 -22.69 12.36
N SER A 51 1.77 -23.54 12.70
CA SER A 51 1.75 -24.30 13.94
C SER A 51 2.20 -23.50 15.18
N GLY A 52 3.01 -22.45 14.97
CA GLY A 52 3.67 -21.70 16.04
C GLY A 52 4.93 -22.37 16.58
N GLY A 53 5.45 -23.41 15.91
CA GLY A 53 6.67 -24.12 16.30
C GLY A 53 6.57 -24.73 17.69
N THR A 54 7.59 -24.53 18.52
CA THR A 54 7.67 -25.07 19.90
C THR A 54 6.63 -24.48 20.85
N ASP A 55 6.17 -23.25 20.58
CA ASP A 55 5.12 -22.58 21.37
C ASP A 55 3.70 -22.99 20.95
N GLY A 56 3.60 -23.73 19.85
CA GLY A 56 2.35 -24.28 19.35
C GLY A 56 1.30 -23.21 19.01
N TYR A 57 0.04 -23.56 19.17
CA TYR A 57 -1.11 -22.68 18.86
C TYR A 57 -0.97 -21.27 19.42
N ASN A 58 -0.36 -21.10 20.59
CA ASN A 58 -0.22 -19.77 21.21
C ASN A 58 0.63 -18.80 20.38
N TRP A 59 1.54 -19.32 19.55
CA TRP A 59 2.38 -18.51 18.65
C TRP A 59 1.99 -18.62 17.17
N SER A 60 0.97 -19.40 16.85
CA SER A 60 0.43 -19.54 15.49
C SER A 60 0.16 -18.15 14.88
N TYR A 61 0.75 -17.89 13.70
CA TYR A 61 0.72 -16.59 13.03
C TYR A 61 1.19 -15.44 13.95
N TYR A 62 2.35 -15.64 14.59
CA TYR A 62 2.92 -14.64 15.53
C TYR A 62 1.95 -14.31 16.69
N GLY A 63 1.17 -15.29 17.13
CA GLY A 63 0.19 -15.17 18.20
C GLY A 63 -1.14 -14.50 17.79
N LEU A 64 -1.28 -14.08 16.55
CA LEU A 64 -2.49 -13.37 16.09
C LEU A 64 -3.70 -14.30 15.97
N ARG A 65 -3.49 -15.59 15.64
CA ARG A 65 -4.58 -16.56 15.52
C ARG A 65 -5.31 -16.74 16.85
N ARG A 66 -4.58 -16.89 17.95
CA ARG A 66 -5.15 -16.97 19.29
C ARG A 66 -5.99 -15.73 19.65
N LEU A 67 -5.50 -14.54 19.28
CA LEU A 67 -6.21 -13.29 19.53
C LEU A 67 -7.48 -13.16 18.67
N ALA A 68 -7.41 -13.58 17.41
CA ALA A 68 -8.58 -13.62 16.53
C ALA A 68 -9.66 -14.59 17.02
N ASP A 69 -9.26 -15.79 17.45
CA ASP A 69 -10.18 -16.79 18.00
C ASP A 69 -10.86 -16.27 19.29
N THR A 70 -10.10 -15.59 20.15
CA THR A 70 -10.64 -14.93 21.35
C THR A 70 -11.62 -13.80 21.01
N ALA A 71 -11.40 -13.10 19.90
CA ALA A 71 -12.26 -12.03 19.41
C ALA A 71 -13.44 -12.52 18.53
N GLY A 72 -13.72 -13.82 18.51
CA GLY A 72 -14.88 -14.38 17.79
C GLY A 72 -14.55 -14.92 16.39
N ASN A 73 -13.33 -15.33 16.14
CA ASN A 73 -12.92 -15.93 14.84
C ASN A 73 -13.15 -14.98 13.65
N THR A 74 -12.60 -13.79 13.71
CA THR A 74 -12.83 -12.73 12.72
C THR A 74 -11.86 -12.70 11.55
N THR A 75 -10.87 -13.62 11.51
CA THR A 75 -9.75 -13.54 10.58
C THR A 75 -9.45 -14.90 9.93
N ILE A 76 -9.32 -14.89 8.61
CA ILE A 76 -8.74 -15.98 7.83
C ILE A 76 -7.22 -15.80 7.83
N PHE A 77 -6.49 -16.88 8.09
CA PHE A 77 -5.02 -16.87 8.07
C PHE A 77 -4.48 -17.73 6.93
N VAL A 78 -3.41 -17.27 6.30
CA VAL A 78 -2.71 -18.05 5.28
C VAL A 78 -1.20 -17.90 5.47
N ALA A 79 -0.49 -19.04 5.43
CA ALA A 79 0.96 -19.12 5.48
C ALA A 79 1.49 -19.66 4.15
N PRO A 80 1.97 -18.81 3.25
CA PRO A 80 2.60 -19.24 2.00
C PRO A 80 4.01 -19.75 2.26
N GLN A 81 4.46 -20.73 1.42
CA GLN A 81 5.80 -21.29 1.47
C GLN A 81 6.72 -20.58 0.47
N GLY A 82 7.78 -19.98 0.98
CA GLY A 82 8.84 -19.37 0.17
C GLY A 82 9.76 -20.43 -0.46
N ASN A 83 10.21 -20.18 -1.69
CA ASN A 83 11.16 -21.04 -2.38
C ASN A 83 12.50 -21.07 -1.63
N GLY A 84 13.06 -22.27 -1.41
CA GLY A 84 14.29 -22.44 -0.66
C GLY A 84 14.20 -21.95 0.80
N ASN A 85 13.00 -21.97 1.38
CA ASN A 85 12.73 -21.48 2.72
C ASN A 85 13.16 -20.01 2.91
N GLY A 86 12.84 -19.17 1.94
CA GLY A 86 13.18 -17.74 1.94
C GLY A 86 12.32 -16.95 0.97
N TRP A 87 12.60 -15.64 0.89
CA TRP A 87 11.82 -14.68 0.08
C TRP A 87 12.77 -13.77 -0.72
N ALA A 88 13.62 -14.39 -1.55
CA ALA A 88 14.55 -13.63 -2.41
C ALA A 88 13.81 -12.80 -3.47
N ASN A 89 12.61 -13.25 -3.84
CA ASN A 89 11.71 -12.55 -4.77
C ASN A 89 12.37 -12.12 -6.10
N PRO A 90 13.18 -12.98 -6.76
CA PRO A 90 13.83 -12.61 -8.01
C PRO A 90 12.79 -12.31 -9.09
N GLY A 91 12.91 -11.14 -9.74
CA GLY A 91 11.96 -10.71 -10.76
C GLY A 91 10.52 -10.53 -10.27
N GLY A 92 10.29 -10.43 -8.96
CA GLY A 92 8.95 -10.28 -8.40
C GLY A 92 8.14 -11.57 -8.31
N GLN A 93 8.79 -12.74 -8.44
CA GLN A 93 8.07 -14.05 -8.46
C GLN A 93 7.26 -14.32 -7.20
N ASP A 94 7.74 -13.88 -6.04
CA ASP A 94 7.02 -14.10 -4.78
C ASP A 94 5.85 -13.13 -4.62
N VAL A 95 5.97 -11.90 -5.11
CA VAL A 95 4.83 -10.96 -5.23
C VAL A 95 3.76 -11.55 -6.14
N THR A 96 4.14 -12.10 -7.30
CA THR A 96 3.21 -12.78 -8.22
C THR A 96 2.53 -13.98 -7.55
N PHE A 97 3.28 -14.76 -6.77
CA PHE A 97 2.70 -15.86 -6.00
C PHE A 97 1.64 -15.39 -5.00
N ILE A 98 1.93 -14.32 -4.28
CA ILE A 98 0.95 -13.77 -3.33
C ILE A 98 -0.27 -13.20 -4.06
N ASP A 99 -0.11 -12.54 -5.22
CA ASP A 99 -1.25 -12.09 -6.05
C ASP A 99 -2.16 -13.25 -6.47
N ASP A 100 -1.57 -14.35 -6.95
CA ASP A 100 -2.33 -15.53 -7.37
C ASP A 100 -3.03 -16.20 -6.20
N LEU A 101 -2.35 -16.29 -5.04
CA LEU A 101 -2.90 -16.81 -3.80
C LEU A 101 -4.09 -15.97 -3.32
N LEU A 102 -3.96 -14.65 -3.26
CA LEU A 102 -5.05 -13.76 -2.84
C LEU A 102 -6.25 -13.90 -3.77
N ARG A 103 -6.04 -13.91 -5.08
CA ARG A 103 -7.11 -14.10 -6.07
C ARG A 103 -7.86 -15.43 -5.85
N GLN A 104 -7.15 -16.52 -5.54
CA GLN A 104 -7.77 -17.79 -5.22
C GLN A 104 -8.62 -17.72 -3.96
N LEU A 105 -8.09 -17.13 -2.89
CA LEU A 105 -8.78 -17.00 -1.61
C LEU A 105 -10.02 -16.09 -1.71
N GLU A 106 -9.89 -14.95 -2.36
CA GLU A 106 -10.98 -13.98 -2.58
C GLU A 106 -12.11 -14.56 -3.46
N THR A 107 -11.76 -15.45 -4.38
CA THR A 107 -12.76 -16.16 -5.21
C THR A 107 -13.49 -17.25 -4.44
N ALA A 108 -12.80 -17.94 -3.53
CA ALA A 108 -13.31 -19.11 -2.84
C ALA A 108 -13.93 -18.82 -1.46
N LEU A 109 -13.57 -17.71 -0.84
CA LEU A 109 -13.94 -17.35 0.52
C LEU A 109 -14.47 -15.90 0.58
N CYS A 110 -15.28 -15.59 1.58
CA CYS A 110 -15.78 -14.25 1.82
C CYS A 110 -14.71 -13.39 2.50
N VAL A 111 -13.72 -12.94 1.74
CA VAL A 111 -12.64 -12.07 2.21
C VAL A 111 -13.08 -10.60 2.12
N ASP A 112 -12.85 -9.83 3.18
CA ASP A 112 -12.91 -8.38 3.12
C ASP A 112 -11.63 -7.85 2.44
N THR A 113 -11.74 -7.53 1.16
CA THR A 113 -10.60 -7.03 0.38
C THR A 113 -10.07 -5.68 0.86
N SER A 114 -10.81 -4.98 1.71
CA SER A 114 -10.37 -3.77 2.39
C SER A 114 -9.54 -4.05 3.65
N GLN A 115 -9.49 -5.31 4.10
CA GLN A 115 -8.81 -5.76 5.31
C GLN A 115 -7.87 -6.95 5.05
N VAL A 116 -6.97 -6.78 4.07
CA VAL A 116 -5.90 -7.72 3.76
C VAL A 116 -4.60 -7.22 4.39
N PHE A 117 -3.96 -8.06 5.19
CA PHE A 117 -2.74 -7.73 5.95
C PHE A 117 -1.64 -8.72 5.64
N ALA A 118 -0.39 -8.27 5.73
CA ALA A 118 0.78 -9.16 5.71
C ALA A 118 1.69 -8.87 6.91
N GLY A 119 2.35 -9.89 7.40
CA GLY A 119 3.32 -9.74 8.46
C GLY A 119 4.27 -10.92 8.54
N GLY A 120 5.46 -10.68 9.06
CA GLY A 120 6.46 -11.71 9.22
C GLY A 120 7.73 -11.22 9.90
N PHE A 121 8.57 -12.17 10.25
CA PHE A 121 9.84 -11.98 10.92
C PHE A 121 11.02 -12.14 9.96
N SER A 122 12.05 -11.31 10.09
CA SER A 122 13.32 -11.44 9.36
C SER A 122 13.09 -11.40 7.83
N TYR A 123 13.33 -12.49 7.13
CA TYR A 123 13.03 -12.57 5.68
C TYR A 123 11.53 -12.43 5.39
N GLY A 124 10.65 -12.92 6.26
CA GLY A 124 9.21 -12.70 6.17
C GLY A 124 8.83 -11.24 6.36
N ALA A 125 9.55 -10.51 7.22
CA ALA A 125 9.41 -9.07 7.36
C ALA A 125 9.83 -8.32 6.09
N ALA A 126 10.95 -8.74 5.47
CA ALA A 126 11.41 -8.19 4.21
C ALA A 126 10.39 -8.41 3.08
N MET A 127 9.76 -9.58 3.04
CA MET A 127 8.70 -9.85 2.06
C MET A 127 7.43 -9.07 2.34
N SER A 128 7.03 -8.88 3.61
CA SER A 128 5.91 -8.02 3.98
C SER A 128 6.13 -6.58 3.53
N TYR A 129 7.35 -6.07 3.71
CA TYR A 129 7.75 -4.76 3.21
C TYR A 129 7.70 -4.68 1.67
N ALA A 130 8.20 -5.71 0.96
CA ALA A 130 8.15 -5.77 -0.50
C ALA A 130 6.71 -5.77 -1.03
N LEU A 131 5.79 -6.44 -0.34
CA LEU A 131 4.35 -6.43 -0.66
C LEU A 131 3.74 -5.04 -0.47
N ALA A 132 4.06 -4.35 0.63
CA ALA A 132 3.62 -2.97 0.83
C ALA A 132 4.13 -2.02 -0.26
N CYS A 133 5.38 -2.21 -0.74
CA CYS A 133 5.92 -1.45 -1.84
C CYS A 133 5.20 -1.73 -3.17
N ALA A 134 5.02 -3.01 -3.50
CA ALA A 134 4.55 -3.45 -4.82
C ALA A 134 3.01 -3.45 -4.94
N ARG A 135 2.29 -3.59 -3.83
CA ARG A 135 0.82 -3.74 -3.79
C ARG A 135 0.17 -2.83 -2.74
N PRO A 136 0.41 -1.51 -2.80
CA PRO A 136 -0.06 -0.56 -1.78
C PRO A 136 -1.59 -0.45 -1.71
N THR A 137 -2.30 -0.83 -2.76
CA THR A 137 -3.77 -0.80 -2.81
C THR A 137 -4.42 -2.13 -2.41
N VAL A 138 -3.62 -3.18 -2.22
CA VAL A 138 -4.07 -4.51 -1.80
C VAL A 138 -3.91 -4.67 -0.30
N PHE A 139 -2.72 -4.33 0.22
CA PHE A 139 -2.44 -4.50 1.65
C PHE A 139 -2.85 -3.27 2.44
N ARG A 140 -3.82 -3.45 3.34
CA ARG A 140 -4.29 -2.40 4.24
C ARG A 140 -3.20 -1.98 5.22
N ALA A 141 -2.44 -2.93 5.71
CA ALA A 141 -1.31 -2.71 6.59
C ALA A 141 -0.32 -3.87 6.52
N VAL A 142 0.93 -3.61 6.93
CA VAL A 142 1.96 -4.62 7.12
C VAL A 142 2.59 -4.54 8.52
N ALA A 143 2.95 -5.71 9.06
CA ALA A 143 3.65 -5.86 10.32
C ALA A 143 5.06 -6.44 10.08
N VAL A 144 6.08 -5.65 10.38
CA VAL A 144 7.48 -5.92 10.03
C VAL A 144 8.29 -6.18 11.29
N TYR A 145 8.56 -7.44 11.59
CA TYR A 145 9.32 -7.87 12.76
C TYR A 145 10.81 -8.02 12.39
N SER A 146 11.68 -7.15 12.88
CA SER A 146 13.13 -7.17 12.66
C SER A 146 13.50 -7.32 11.17
N GLY A 147 13.00 -6.42 10.34
CA GLY A 147 13.12 -6.47 8.88
C GLY A 147 14.25 -5.63 8.31
N ALA A 148 14.58 -5.92 7.06
CA ALA A 148 15.44 -5.13 6.18
C ALA A 148 14.94 -5.27 4.73
N ASN A 149 15.44 -4.45 3.81
CA ASN A 149 15.09 -4.57 2.39
C ASN A 149 15.88 -5.72 1.73
N LEU A 150 15.40 -6.96 1.92
CA LEU A 150 16.03 -8.18 1.34
C LEU A 150 15.25 -8.74 0.14
N SER A 151 13.96 -8.43 0.04
CA SER A 151 13.07 -8.94 -1.02
C SER A 151 12.76 -7.90 -2.10
N GLY A 152 13.43 -6.74 -2.04
CA GLY A 152 13.22 -5.62 -2.93
C GLY A 152 12.06 -4.71 -2.50
N CYS A 153 11.89 -3.63 -3.25
CA CYS A 153 10.81 -2.66 -3.09
C CYS A 153 10.48 -2.06 -4.46
N SER A 154 9.69 -2.77 -5.24
CA SER A 154 9.18 -2.25 -6.51
C SER A 154 8.05 -1.26 -6.24
N GLY A 155 8.14 -0.07 -6.79
CA GLY A 155 7.24 1.04 -6.45
C GLY A 155 7.65 1.76 -5.16
N GLY A 156 7.05 1.43 -4.02
CA GLY A 156 7.47 1.92 -2.70
C GLY A 156 7.27 3.42 -2.45
N THR A 157 6.40 4.08 -3.20
CA THR A 157 6.14 5.52 -3.07
C THR A 157 4.72 5.83 -2.59
N GLN A 158 3.89 4.81 -2.46
CA GLN A 158 2.50 4.94 -2.04
C GLN A 158 2.33 4.68 -0.53
N PRO A 159 1.32 5.27 0.09
CA PRO A 159 1.05 5.04 1.50
C PRO A 159 0.51 3.63 1.77
N VAL A 160 0.99 3.01 2.84
CA VAL A 160 0.44 1.79 3.44
C VAL A 160 0.59 1.92 4.95
N ALA A 161 -0.40 1.52 5.72
CA ALA A 161 -0.28 1.52 7.18
C ALA A 161 0.83 0.53 7.61
N TYR A 162 1.70 0.96 8.51
CA TYR A 162 2.95 0.26 8.81
C TYR A 162 3.19 0.16 10.32
N ILE A 163 3.41 -1.03 10.82
CA ILE A 163 3.96 -1.26 12.15
C ILE A 163 5.28 -2.01 12.04
N GLY A 164 6.35 -1.44 12.61
CA GLY A 164 7.66 -2.06 12.69
C GLY A 164 8.09 -2.30 14.13
N MET A 165 8.69 -3.45 14.40
CA MET A 165 9.25 -3.83 15.69
C MET A 165 10.69 -4.27 15.49
N HIS A 166 11.65 -3.78 16.30
CA HIS A 166 13.06 -4.09 16.09
C HIS A 166 13.87 -4.00 17.39
N GLY A 167 14.75 -4.96 17.59
CA GLY A 167 15.68 -4.97 18.71
C GLY A 167 16.86 -4.02 18.52
N ILE A 168 17.21 -3.25 19.54
CA ILE A 168 18.35 -2.32 19.48
C ILE A 168 19.69 -3.05 19.36
N GLY A 169 19.76 -4.29 19.85
CA GLY A 169 20.93 -5.18 19.80
C GLY A 169 20.87 -6.22 18.68
N ASP A 170 20.03 -6.04 17.69
CA ASP A 170 19.93 -6.97 16.55
C ASP A 170 21.25 -6.99 15.76
N ASN A 171 21.94 -8.14 15.82
CA ASN A 171 23.23 -8.37 15.16
C ASN A 171 23.10 -9.17 13.85
N VAL A 172 21.89 -9.55 13.46
CA VAL A 172 21.58 -10.24 12.19
C VAL A 172 21.13 -9.21 11.14
N LEU A 173 20.13 -8.42 11.49
CA LEU A 173 19.65 -7.29 10.70
C LEU A 173 19.66 -6.03 11.61
N PRO A 174 20.70 -5.19 11.52
CA PRO A 174 20.84 -4.05 12.42
C PRO A 174 19.61 -3.16 12.43
N ILE A 175 19.22 -2.61 13.58
CA ILE A 175 18.04 -1.75 13.75
C ILE A 175 18.01 -0.57 12.77
N ALA A 176 19.17 -0.10 12.29
CA ALA A 176 19.26 0.91 11.24
C ALA A 176 18.51 0.50 9.96
N SER A 177 18.50 -0.80 9.62
CA SER A 177 17.71 -1.32 8.50
C SER A 177 16.21 -1.16 8.75
N GLY A 178 15.75 -1.54 9.94
CA GLY A 178 14.33 -1.38 10.32
C GLY A 178 13.89 0.09 10.35
N ARG A 179 14.75 0.99 10.87
CA ARG A 179 14.50 2.44 10.84
C ARG A 179 14.34 2.95 9.41
N SER A 180 15.16 2.48 8.47
CA SER A 180 15.09 2.85 7.06
C SER A 180 13.74 2.47 6.42
N LEU A 181 13.24 1.25 6.70
CA LEU A 181 11.93 0.79 6.22
C LEU A 181 10.80 1.64 6.79
N ARG A 182 10.83 1.89 8.11
CA ARG A 182 9.88 2.76 8.80
C ARG A 182 9.86 4.17 8.20
N ASP A 183 11.01 4.78 8.01
CA ASP A 183 11.15 6.16 7.54
C ASP A 183 10.61 6.35 6.13
N GLN A 184 10.66 5.32 5.30
CA GLN A 184 10.00 5.33 4.00
C GLN A 184 8.48 5.49 4.15
N PHE A 185 7.85 4.68 5.01
CA PHE A 185 6.40 4.78 5.21
C PHE A 185 6.00 6.02 6.05
N VAL A 186 6.86 6.53 6.91
CA VAL A 186 6.66 7.86 7.53
C VAL A 186 6.51 8.93 6.44
N ARG A 187 7.38 8.93 5.43
CA ARG A 187 7.29 9.87 4.30
C ARG A 187 6.08 9.59 3.41
N ASN A 188 5.88 8.34 3.00
CA ASN A 188 4.78 7.97 2.10
C ASN A 188 3.41 8.30 2.71
N ASN A 189 3.26 8.06 4.00
CA ASN A 189 2.02 8.26 4.74
C ASN A 189 1.83 9.71 5.19
N GLY A 190 2.79 10.60 4.91
CA GLY A 190 2.71 12.02 5.24
C GLY A 190 2.75 12.30 6.74
N CYS A 191 3.32 11.38 7.53
CA CYS A 191 3.44 11.55 8.98
C CYS A 191 4.43 12.67 9.33
N THR A 192 4.24 13.30 10.48
CA THR A 192 5.21 14.25 11.03
C THR A 192 6.52 13.52 11.36
N PRO A 193 7.66 13.89 10.75
CA PRO A 193 8.93 13.27 11.07
C PRO A 193 9.29 13.44 12.53
N GLN A 194 9.76 12.38 13.16
CA GLN A 194 10.28 12.42 14.53
C GLN A 194 11.36 11.36 14.71
N ASN A 195 12.11 11.47 15.79
CA ASN A 195 13.11 10.49 16.19
C ASN A 195 12.58 9.71 17.40
N PRO A 196 11.92 8.54 17.19
CA PRO A 196 11.31 7.80 18.28
C PRO A 196 12.33 7.42 19.35
N PRO A 197 11.99 7.50 20.64
CA PRO A 197 12.86 7.04 21.71
C PRO A 197 13.05 5.54 21.62
N GLU A 198 14.23 5.08 22.01
CA GLU A 198 14.60 3.67 22.08
C GLU A 198 15.00 3.32 23.50
N PRO A 199 14.74 2.09 23.97
CA PRO A 199 15.12 1.70 25.31
C PRO A 199 16.63 1.63 25.49
N SER A 200 17.10 1.78 26.73
CA SER A 200 18.51 1.58 27.05
C SER A 200 18.88 0.09 26.99
N SER A 201 20.09 -0.21 26.55
CA SER A 201 20.65 -1.58 26.63
C SER A 201 20.69 -2.05 28.08
N GLY A 202 20.24 -3.27 28.35
CA GLY A 202 20.13 -3.84 29.69
C GLY A 202 18.83 -3.49 30.42
N SER A 203 17.93 -2.72 29.82
CA SER A 203 16.65 -2.34 30.44
C SER A 203 15.60 -3.43 30.41
N HIS A 204 15.71 -4.37 29.46
CA HIS A 204 14.71 -5.40 29.19
C HIS A 204 13.29 -4.83 29.00
N THR A 205 13.19 -3.70 28.32
CA THR A 205 11.93 -3.01 28.05
C THR A 205 11.75 -2.74 26.57
N HIS A 206 10.55 -2.30 26.19
CA HIS A 206 10.25 -1.80 24.85
C HIS A 206 9.60 -0.41 24.93
N ILE A 207 9.65 0.33 23.83
CA ILE A 207 8.96 1.60 23.67
C ILE A 207 8.19 1.58 22.36
N VAL A 208 6.88 1.81 22.44
CA VAL A 208 5.98 1.94 21.28
C VAL A 208 5.71 3.40 21.01
N THR A 209 5.95 3.84 19.78
CA THR A 209 5.70 5.19 19.32
C THR A 209 4.73 5.19 18.15
N ALA A 210 3.57 5.82 18.32
CA ALA A 210 2.66 6.13 17.22
C ALA A 210 3.06 7.48 16.62
N TYR A 211 3.25 7.52 15.29
CA TYR A 211 3.55 8.78 14.60
C TYR A 211 2.29 9.64 14.51
N SER A 212 2.47 10.96 14.65
CA SER A 212 1.41 11.95 14.48
C SER A 212 1.39 12.51 13.05
N GLY A 213 0.30 13.18 12.69
CA GLY A 213 0.17 13.88 11.41
C GLY A 213 0.07 13.01 10.18
N CYS A 214 0.01 11.69 10.34
CA CYS A 214 -0.17 10.78 9.21
C CYS A 214 -1.51 11.04 8.51
N ARG A 215 -1.57 10.75 7.20
CA ARG A 215 -2.84 10.72 6.48
C ARG A 215 -3.85 9.83 7.20
N ALA A 216 -5.11 10.25 7.18
CA ALA A 216 -6.19 9.44 7.72
C ALA A 216 -6.18 8.05 7.07
N GLY A 217 -6.19 7.02 7.92
CA GLY A 217 -6.15 5.63 7.47
C GLY A 217 -4.76 5.04 7.20
N TYR A 218 -3.67 5.81 7.32
CA TYR A 218 -2.30 5.34 7.11
C TYR A 218 -1.38 5.58 8.31
N PRO A 219 -1.70 5.02 9.49
CA PRO A 219 -0.85 5.17 10.66
C PRO A 219 0.51 4.50 10.46
N VAL A 220 1.52 5.03 11.15
CA VAL A 220 2.82 4.41 11.33
C VAL A 220 3.06 4.23 12.82
N VAL A 221 3.44 3.02 13.22
CA VAL A 221 3.82 2.67 14.59
C VAL A 221 5.21 2.04 14.58
N TRP A 222 6.04 2.44 15.52
CA TRP A 222 7.38 1.90 15.72
C TRP A 222 7.55 1.41 17.14
N ALA A 223 8.02 0.18 17.30
CA ALA A 223 8.32 -0.40 18.60
C ALA A 223 9.80 -0.86 18.63
N ALA A 224 10.64 -0.12 19.33
CA ALA A 224 12.00 -0.53 19.62
C ALA A 224 12.06 -1.29 20.96
N PHE A 225 12.84 -2.35 21.04
CA PHE A 225 13.00 -3.12 22.26
C PHE A 225 14.45 -3.42 22.57
N ASP A 226 14.76 -3.57 23.85
CA ASP A 226 16.06 -4.02 24.31
C ASP A 226 16.15 -5.54 24.13
N GLY A 227 16.70 -5.93 23.00
CA GLY A 227 16.87 -7.33 22.60
C GLY A 227 17.56 -7.45 21.25
N GLY A 228 17.73 -8.67 20.80
CA GLY A 228 18.38 -9.03 19.55
C GLY A 228 17.40 -9.26 18.40
N HIS A 229 17.74 -10.20 17.53
CA HIS A 229 16.94 -10.62 16.38
C HIS A 229 15.81 -11.57 16.81
N ASP A 230 14.68 -11.00 17.24
CA ASP A 230 13.62 -11.73 17.93
C ASP A 230 12.22 -11.20 17.56
N PRO A 231 11.26 -12.05 17.14
CA PRO A 231 9.88 -11.63 16.89
C PRO A 231 9.02 -11.63 18.14
N GLY A 232 9.47 -12.28 19.23
CA GLY A 232 8.69 -12.49 20.45
C GLY A 232 9.39 -12.06 21.72
N PRO A 233 10.02 -10.85 21.80
CA PRO A 233 10.70 -10.39 23.02
C PRO A 233 9.71 -10.21 24.17
N ARG A 234 10.18 -10.46 25.39
CA ARG A 234 9.42 -10.28 26.62
C ARG A 234 10.08 -9.23 27.51
N ASP A 235 9.28 -8.38 28.12
CA ASP A 235 9.79 -7.42 29.09
C ASP A 235 10.23 -8.08 30.39
N GLY A 236 11.22 -7.49 31.04
CA GLY A 236 11.74 -7.93 32.33
C GLY A 236 12.73 -9.10 32.25
N CYS A 237 13.06 -9.60 31.06
CA CYS A 237 14.01 -10.70 30.88
C CYS A 237 14.66 -10.69 29.48
N THR A 238 15.71 -11.48 29.30
CA THR A 238 16.29 -11.78 27.98
C THR A 238 15.59 -12.95 27.28
N CYS A 239 14.35 -13.22 27.64
CA CYS A 239 13.58 -14.37 27.16
C CYS A 239 12.66 -13.97 26.00
N SER A 240 12.27 -14.97 25.21
CA SER A 240 11.40 -14.87 24.06
C SER A 240 10.24 -15.85 24.21
N GLY A 241 9.21 -15.67 23.43
CA GLY A 241 8.10 -16.62 23.31
C GLY A 241 6.73 -15.97 23.18
N TRP A 242 5.70 -16.79 23.19
CA TRP A 242 4.33 -16.38 22.88
C TRP A 242 3.71 -15.36 23.88
N GLN A 243 4.24 -15.26 25.12
CA GLN A 243 3.81 -14.26 26.11
C GLN A 243 4.36 -12.85 25.82
N THR A 244 4.89 -12.64 24.65
CA THR A 244 5.39 -11.35 24.18
C THR A 244 4.28 -10.29 24.09
N TRP A 245 4.71 -9.03 24.15
CA TRP A 245 3.84 -7.88 23.88
C TRP A 245 3.58 -7.66 22.38
N THR A 246 4.44 -8.20 21.49
CA THR A 246 4.36 -7.92 20.04
C THR A 246 3.06 -8.38 19.42
N SER A 247 2.51 -9.54 19.80
CA SER A 247 1.23 -10.05 19.32
C SER A 247 0.09 -9.08 19.60
N GLY A 248 0.04 -8.53 20.83
CA GLY A 248 -0.98 -7.57 21.23
C GLY A 248 -0.89 -6.26 20.47
N GLU A 249 0.32 -5.73 20.27
CA GLU A 249 0.53 -4.48 19.52
C GLU A 249 0.15 -4.64 18.04
N VAL A 250 0.52 -5.74 17.40
CA VAL A 250 0.12 -6.00 16.00
C VAL A 250 -1.38 -6.23 15.88
N TRP A 251 -1.98 -6.99 16.82
CA TRP A 251 -3.43 -7.19 16.83
C TRP A 251 -4.19 -5.88 16.96
N LYS A 252 -3.81 -5.04 17.93
CA LYS A 252 -4.35 -3.69 18.10
C LYS A 252 -4.19 -2.86 16.83
N PHE A 253 -3.06 -2.97 16.16
CA PHE A 253 -2.78 -2.21 14.94
C PHE A 253 -3.66 -2.64 13.77
N ILE A 254 -3.83 -3.94 13.52
CA ILE A 254 -4.65 -4.40 12.39
C ILE A 254 -6.16 -4.30 12.64
N THR A 255 -6.61 -4.36 13.91
CA THR A 255 -8.03 -4.30 14.25
C THR A 255 -8.58 -2.87 14.40
N GLN A 256 -7.72 -1.84 14.31
CA GLN A 256 -8.21 -0.47 14.25
C GLN A 256 -8.91 -0.15 12.93
N PHE A 257 -8.66 -0.94 11.88
CA PHE A 257 -9.32 -0.79 10.60
C PHE A 257 -10.60 -1.58 10.59
N ASP A 258 -11.69 -0.94 10.21
CA ASP A 258 -12.98 -1.59 10.02
C ASP A 258 -13.39 -1.59 8.52
N SER A 259 -14.31 -2.47 8.18
CA SER A 259 -14.82 -2.60 6.81
C SER A 259 -15.63 -1.39 6.33
N SER A 260 -16.03 -0.50 7.25
CA SER A 260 -16.75 0.74 6.91
C SER A 260 -15.80 1.86 6.46
N THR A 261 -14.49 1.70 6.72
CA THR A 261 -13.45 2.58 6.18
C THR A 261 -12.70 1.82 5.08
N PRO A 262 -13.16 1.85 3.82
CA PRO A 262 -12.36 1.29 2.74
C PRO A 262 -10.95 1.85 2.86
N PRO A 263 -9.88 1.06 2.58
CA PRO A 263 -8.60 1.68 2.29
C PRO A 263 -8.93 2.75 1.25
N PRO A 264 -8.36 3.93 1.34
CA PRO A 264 -8.46 4.84 0.22
C PRO A 264 -7.92 4.03 -0.97
N GLY A 265 -8.84 3.54 -1.81
CA GLY A 265 -8.49 2.94 -3.08
C GLY A 265 -7.58 3.92 -3.81
N PRO A 266 -6.92 3.53 -4.89
CA PRO A 266 -6.22 4.51 -5.70
C PRO A 266 -7.19 5.68 -5.86
N PRO A 267 -6.73 6.92 -5.74
CA PRO A 267 -7.61 8.10 -5.75
C PRO A 267 -8.51 8.13 -6.99
N VAL A 268 -8.20 7.27 -7.95
CA VAL A 268 -8.96 7.03 -9.16
C VAL A 268 -9.10 5.53 -9.45
N GLN A 269 -10.27 5.12 -9.91
CA GLN A 269 -10.55 3.74 -10.34
C GLN A 269 -10.60 3.68 -11.87
N VAL A 270 -9.98 2.65 -12.44
CA VAL A 270 -10.00 2.40 -13.89
C VAL A 270 -11.45 2.21 -14.37
N GLY A 271 -11.79 2.83 -15.48
CA GLY A 271 -13.12 2.72 -16.09
C GLY A 271 -14.22 3.58 -15.45
N VAL A 272 -13.86 4.39 -14.45
CA VAL A 272 -14.79 5.36 -13.84
C VAL A 272 -14.49 6.76 -14.33
N ASN A 273 -15.52 7.52 -14.71
CA ASN A 273 -15.36 8.90 -15.11
C ASN A 273 -15.32 9.84 -13.89
N TYR A 274 -14.41 10.81 -13.95
CA TYR A 274 -14.20 11.80 -12.91
C TYR A 274 -14.18 13.22 -13.49
N THR A 275 -14.56 14.16 -12.68
CA THR A 275 -14.18 15.57 -12.82
C THR A 275 -12.96 15.85 -11.97
N LEU A 276 -12.08 16.75 -12.45
CA LEU A 276 -10.89 17.20 -11.71
C LEU A 276 -11.03 18.71 -11.50
N THR A 277 -11.21 19.11 -10.24
CA THR A 277 -11.40 20.50 -9.85
C THR A 277 -10.13 21.08 -9.26
N ALA A 278 -9.58 22.14 -9.83
CA ALA A 278 -8.42 22.82 -9.29
C ALA A 278 -8.75 23.48 -7.94
N GLU A 279 -7.99 23.17 -6.89
CA GLU A 279 -8.31 23.62 -5.53
C GLU A 279 -8.26 25.14 -5.34
N HIS A 280 -7.38 25.85 -6.06
CA HIS A 280 -7.22 27.29 -5.92
C HIS A 280 -8.36 28.12 -6.56
N SER A 281 -8.99 27.58 -7.61
CA SER A 281 -9.98 28.31 -8.41
C SER A 281 -11.40 27.75 -8.31
N GLY A 282 -11.54 26.48 -7.89
CA GLY A 282 -12.80 25.76 -7.92
C GLY A 282 -13.30 25.41 -9.33
N LYS A 283 -12.45 25.60 -10.36
CA LYS A 283 -12.79 25.29 -11.75
C LYS A 283 -12.32 23.91 -12.17
N LEU A 284 -13.02 23.33 -13.15
CA LEU A 284 -12.70 21.98 -13.65
C LEU A 284 -11.65 22.02 -14.74
N LEU A 285 -10.87 20.95 -14.85
CA LEU A 285 -10.11 20.65 -16.05
C LEU A 285 -11.11 20.49 -17.21
N ASP A 286 -10.78 21.08 -18.35
CA ASP A 286 -11.68 21.22 -19.49
C ASP A 286 -10.88 21.13 -20.79
N VAL A 287 -11.37 20.33 -21.75
CA VAL A 287 -10.80 20.37 -23.10
C VAL A 287 -11.44 21.53 -23.84
N SER A 288 -10.62 22.50 -24.22
CA SER A 288 -11.04 23.78 -24.79
C SER A 288 -11.98 23.61 -25.99
N GLY A 289 -13.08 24.41 -26.00
CA GLY A 289 -14.04 24.44 -27.09
C GLY A 289 -14.83 23.16 -27.32
N VAL A 290 -14.85 22.22 -26.35
CA VAL A 290 -15.44 20.88 -26.51
C VAL A 290 -14.88 20.15 -27.75
N SER A 291 -13.65 20.48 -28.13
CA SER A 291 -13.01 19.96 -29.34
C SER A 291 -12.73 18.48 -29.22
N THR A 292 -13.03 17.71 -30.27
CA THR A 292 -12.64 16.31 -30.42
C THR A 292 -11.35 16.12 -31.22
N ALA A 293 -10.73 17.21 -31.68
CA ALA A 293 -9.52 17.15 -32.48
C ALA A 293 -8.28 16.86 -31.62
N ALA A 294 -7.33 16.10 -32.18
CA ALA A 294 -6.00 15.97 -31.62
C ALA A 294 -5.32 17.34 -31.53
N GLY A 295 -4.59 17.60 -30.45
CA GLY A 295 -3.91 18.87 -30.20
C GLY A 295 -4.77 19.92 -29.50
N ALA A 296 -6.06 19.66 -29.23
CA ALA A 296 -6.87 20.58 -28.46
C ALA A 296 -6.32 20.74 -27.04
N LEU A 297 -6.16 21.97 -26.60
CA LEU A 297 -5.51 22.32 -25.34
C LEU A 297 -6.40 22.06 -24.14
N LEU A 298 -5.77 21.72 -23.02
CA LEU A 298 -6.41 21.63 -21.74
C LEU A 298 -6.40 23.01 -21.06
N GLN A 299 -7.54 23.40 -20.49
CA GLN A 299 -7.75 24.64 -19.74
C GLN A 299 -8.51 24.38 -18.45
N GLN A 300 -8.67 25.38 -17.61
CA GLN A 300 -9.69 25.34 -16.55
C GLN A 300 -10.94 26.12 -16.99
N TRP A 301 -12.12 25.63 -16.62
CA TRP A 301 -13.39 26.27 -16.94
C TRP A 301 -14.44 26.03 -15.83
N PRO A 302 -15.42 26.92 -15.65
CA PRO A 302 -16.56 26.64 -14.77
C PRO A 302 -17.26 25.32 -15.11
N ALA A 303 -17.84 24.67 -14.13
CA ALA A 303 -18.57 23.42 -14.32
C ALA A 303 -19.76 23.63 -15.27
N THR A 304 -19.78 22.87 -16.37
CA THR A 304 -20.87 22.91 -17.38
C THR A 304 -21.67 21.60 -17.40
N GLY A 305 -21.16 20.53 -16.76
CA GLY A 305 -21.69 19.19 -16.88
C GLY A 305 -21.32 18.47 -18.19
N GLY A 306 -20.53 19.12 -19.06
CA GLY A 306 -20.12 18.58 -20.34
C GLY A 306 -19.13 17.42 -20.21
N GLN A 307 -19.14 16.50 -21.20
CA GLN A 307 -18.22 15.34 -21.19
C GLN A 307 -16.75 15.73 -21.47
N ASN A 308 -16.49 16.95 -21.97
CA ASN A 308 -15.14 17.51 -22.13
C ASN A 308 -14.49 17.92 -20.80
N GLN A 309 -15.25 17.85 -19.69
CA GLN A 309 -14.80 18.03 -18.31
C GLN A 309 -14.76 16.72 -17.53
N GLN A 310 -14.97 15.59 -18.22
CA GLN A 310 -15.02 14.26 -17.61
C GLN A 310 -13.90 13.40 -18.17
N PHE A 311 -13.17 12.75 -17.28
CA PHE A 311 -11.99 11.99 -17.62
C PHE A 311 -12.01 10.63 -16.93
N ASP A 312 -11.57 9.59 -17.62
CA ASP A 312 -11.28 8.29 -17.01
C ASP A 312 -9.79 7.99 -17.03
N PHE A 313 -9.38 7.06 -16.17
CA PHE A 313 -8.00 6.71 -15.97
C PHE A 313 -7.75 5.28 -16.48
N LEU A 314 -6.79 5.14 -17.38
CA LEU A 314 -6.35 3.88 -17.94
C LEU A 314 -5.05 3.47 -17.28
N ASP A 315 -4.99 2.31 -16.66
CA ASP A 315 -3.78 1.81 -16.02
C ASP A 315 -2.64 1.67 -17.03
N SER A 316 -1.47 2.14 -16.65
CA SER A 316 -0.23 2.05 -17.45
C SER A 316 0.89 1.31 -16.71
N GLY A 317 0.56 0.68 -15.57
CA GLY A 317 1.51 0.01 -14.70
C GLY A 317 2.32 0.98 -13.82
N ASP A 318 2.98 0.45 -12.80
CA ASP A 318 3.89 1.18 -11.90
C ASP A 318 3.26 2.42 -11.21
N GLY A 319 1.92 2.45 -11.05
CA GLY A 319 1.20 3.57 -10.46
C GLY A 319 1.02 4.77 -11.40
N TYR A 320 1.22 4.56 -12.72
CA TYR A 320 0.94 5.54 -13.74
C TYR A 320 -0.36 5.24 -14.47
N TYR A 321 -1.02 6.31 -14.92
CA TYR A 321 -2.27 6.27 -15.66
C TYR A 321 -2.20 7.15 -16.90
N ARG A 322 -2.90 6.75 -17.97
CA ARG A 322 -3.25 7.66 -19.06
C ARG A 322 -4.63 8.23 -18.75
N ILE A 323 -4.77 9.53 -18.87
CA ILE A 323 -6.01 10.26 -18.54
C ILE A 323 -6.75 10.51 -19.84
N ARG A 324 -7.91 9.87 -20.02
CA ARG A 324 -8.70 9.93 -21.26
C ARG A 324 -9.90 10.85 -21.12
N ALA A 325 -10.05 11.79 -22.03
CA ALA A 325 -11.23 12.65 -22.08
C ALA A 325 -12.44 11.87 -22.61
N ARG A 326 -13.54 11.91 -21.88
CA ARG A 326 -14.74 11.10 -22.16
C ARG A 326 -15.38 11.42 -23.52
N HIS A 327 -15.43 12.70 -23.91
CA HIS A 327 -16.11 13.15 -25.13
C HIS A 327 -15.38 12.79 -26.42
N SER A 328 -14.03 12.74 -26.38
CA SER A 328 -13.19 12.53 -27.57
C SER A 328 -12.53 11.14 -27.61
N GLY A 329 -12.38 10.48 -26.46
CA GLY A 329 -11.61 9.26 -26.34
C GLY A 329 -10.08 9.46 -26.43
N LEU A 330 -9.61 10.71 -26.57
CA LEU A 330 -8.19 11.06 -26.63
C LEU A 330 -7.60 11.19 -25.23
N VAL A 331 -6.26 11.00 -25.10
CA VAL A 331 -5.57 11.04 -23.81
C VAL A 331 -4.76 12.32 -23.64
N LEU A 332 -4.60 12.76 -22.40
CA LEU A 332 -3.83 13.97 -22.07
C LEU A 332 -2.33 13.73 -22.23
N GLN A 333 -1.67 14.64 -22.95
CA GLN A 333 -0.24 14.58 -23.27
C GLN A 333 0.43 15.93 -23.02
N VAL A 334 1.66 15.90 -22.46
CA VAL A 334 2.52 17.08 -22.41
C VAL A 334 3.22 17.30 -23.76
N ALA A 335 3.36 18.58 -24.16
CA ALA A 335 4.02 18.93 -25.42
C ALA A 335 5.54 18.68 -25.41
N GLY A 336 6.14 18.44 -24.26
CA GLY A 336 7.57 18.18 -24.08
C GLY A 336 7.96 18.04 -22.62
N SER A 337 9.26 17.94 -22.32
CA SER A 337 9.78 17.74 -20.97
C SER A 337 10.08 19.05 -20.21
N GLY A 338 9.96 20.21 -20.83
CA GLY A 338 10.27 21.51 -20.23
C GLY A 338 9.17 22.03 -19.30
N THR A 339 9.55 22.87 -18.34
CA THR A 339 8.60 23.62 -17.51
C THR A 339 7.76 24.57 -18.39
N GLY A 340 6.48 24.67 -18.10
CA GLY A 340 5.54 25.49 -18.86
C GLY A 340 5.03 24.85 -20.16
N ALA A 341 5.44 23.62 -20.49
CA ALA A 341 4.89 22.92 -21.63
C ALA A 341 3.39 22.70 -21.48
N ASP A 342 2.64 22.99 -22.54
CA ASP A 342 1.20 22.83 -22.56
C ASP A 342 0.76 21.37 -22.50
N ILE A 343 -0.43 21.15 -22.02
CA ILE A 343 -1.11 19.87 -22.03
C ILE A 343 -2.24 19.91 -23.04
N SER A 344 -2.27 18.93 -23.94
CA SER A 344 -3.31 18.78 -24.96
C SER A 344 -3.82 17.34 -24.98
N GLN A 345 -4.97 17.13 -25.62
CA GLN A 345 -5.43 15.76 -25.90
C GLN A 345 -4.81 15.23 -27.19
N GLN A 346 -4.40 13.96 -27.20
CA GLN A 346 -3.76 13.30 -28.33
C GLN A 346 -4.26 11.86 -28.49
N PRO A 347 -4.11 11.23 -29.66
CA PRO A 347 -4.33 9.80 -29.81
C PRO A 347 -3.49 9.01 -28.81
N ASP A 348 -4.07 7.95 -28.26
CA ASP A 348 -3.39 7.10 -27.29
C ASP A 348 -2.28 6.30 -27.95
N SER A 349 -1.02 6.58 -27.59
CA SER A 349 0.17 5.89 -28.06
C SER A 349 0.89 5.12 -26.95
N GLY A 350 0.45 5.27 -25.69
CA GLY A 350 1.12 4.70 -24.53
C GLY A 350 2.48 5.34 -24.19
N ALA A 351 2.85 6.46 -24.84
CA ALA A 351 4.11 7.15 -24.60
C ALA A 351 4.21 7.73 -23.19
N ALA A 352 5.44 7.84 -22.65
CA ALA A 352 5.69 8.40 -21.32
C ALA A 352 5.10 9.83 -21.14
N ALA A 353 5.03 10.61 -22.22
CA ALA A 353 4.40 11.94 -22.22
C ALA A 353 2.89 11.92 -21.93
N GLN A 354 2.23 10.76 -22.08
CA GLN A 354 0.81 10.55 -21.83
C GLN A 354 0.55 9.88 -20.47
N GLN A 355 1.61 9.54 -19.73
CA GLN A 355 1.50 8.80 -18.49
C GLN A 355 1.69 9.71 -17.28
N TRP A 356 0.77 9.61 -16.33
CA TRP A 356 0.68 10.46 -15.17
C TRP A 356 0.63 9.64 -13.90
N ARG A 357 1.52 9.92 -12.96
CA ARG A 357 1.41 9.37 -11.60
C ARG A 357 0.36 10.16 -10.85
N VAL A 358 -0.63 9.47 -10.33
CA VAL A 358 -1.66 10.06 -9.47
C VAL A 358 -1.20 9.92 -8.02
N THR A 359 -0.82 11.03 -7.41
CA THR A 359 -0.40 11.06 -6.00
C THR A 359 -1.56 11.53 -5.15
N ASP A 360 -2.05 10.68 -4.25
CA ASP A 360 -3.10 11.02 -3.30
C ASP A 360 -2.55 12.00 -2.24
N LEU A 361 -3.23 13.11 -2.06
CA LEU A 361 -2.93 14.13 -1.05
C LEU A 361 -3.93 14.09 0.11
N GLY A 362 -4.85 13.12 0.09
CA GLY A 362 -5.91 12.98 1.09
C GLY A 362 -7.19 13.75 0.74
N GLY A 363 -8.32 13.30 1.31
CA GLY A 363 -9.61 13.98 1.13
C GLY A 363 -10.14 14.05 -0.31
N GLY A 364 -9.71 13.13 -1.19
CA GLY A 364 -10.07 13.14 -2.61
C GLY A 364 -9.31 14.17 -3.44
N VAL A 365 -8.19 14.68 -2.93
CA VAL A 365 -7.31 15.61 -3.63
C VAL A 365 -6.07 14.89 -4.14
N VAL A 366 -5.66 15.16 -5.37
CA VAL A 366 -4.50 14.55 -6.00
C VAL A 366 -3.56 15.58 -6.60
N SER A 367 -2.29 15.21 -6.76
CA SER A 367 -1.38 15.82 -7.73
C SER A 367 -1.08 14.85 -8.87
N LEU A 368 -0.82 15.38 -10.06
CA LEU A 368 -0.59 14.60 -11.28
C LEU A 368 0.81 14.89 -11.81
N VAL A 369 1.70 13.88 -11.76
CA VAL A 369 3.11 14.02 -12.15
C VAL A 369 3.37 13.25 -13.44
N ASN A 370 3.88 13.93 -14.45
CA ASN A 370 4.12 13.33 -15.77
C ASN A 370 5.34 12.39 -15.73
N ARG A 371 5.24 11.22 -16.39
CA ARG A 371 6.32 10.21 -16.41
C ARG A 371 7.54 10.65 -17.22
N LEU A 372 7.34 11.39 -18.31
CA LEU A 372 8.43 11.85 -19.17
C LEU A 372 9.27 12.91 -18.49
N SER A 373 8.63 13.89 -17.85
CA SER A 373 9.30 15.09 -17.36
C SER A 373 9.56 15.08 -15.85
N GLY A 374 8.81 14.29 -15.08
CA GLY A 374 8.78 14.38 -13.61
C GLY A 374 8.13 15.66 -13.08
N LEU A 375 7.55 16.50 -13.94
CA LEU A 375 6.89 17.74 -13.57
C LEU A 375 5.41 17.51 -13.25
N THR A 376 4.85 18.42 -12.44
CA THR A 376 3.47 18.36 -11.95
C THR A 376 2.53 19.14 -12.85
N MET A 377 1.34 18.62 -13.12
CA MET A 377 0.25 19.34 -13.78
C MET A 377 -0.07 20.60 -13.00
N ASP A 378 -0.19 21.73 -13.70
CA ASP A 378 -0.22 23.07 -13.12
C ASP A 378 -1.20 23.97 -13.86
N VAL A 379 -2.04 24.69 -13.14
CA VAL A 379 -2.79 25.80 -13.73
C VAL A 379 -1.83 26.99 -13.82
N TRP A 380 -1.49 27.39 -15.05
CA TRP A 380 -0.48 28.38 -15.35
C TRP A 380 -0.63 29.68 -14.54
N GLY A 381 0.46 30.06 -13.86
CA GLY A 381 0.52 31.28 -13.07
C GLY A 381 -0.46 31.33 -11.90
N ALA A 382 -0.98 30.20 -11.44
CA ALA A 382 -2.06 30.12 -10.45
C ALA A 382 -3.27 31.03 -10.80
N SER A 383 -3.51 31.20 -12.09
CA SER A 383 -4.62 32.03 -12.59
C SER A 383 -5.97 31.45 -12.17
N THR A 384 -6.88 32.30 -11.72
CA THR A 384 -8.28 31.92 -11.45
C THR A 384 -9.23 32.26 -12.62
N ALA A 385 -8.70 32.79 -13.73
CA ALA A 385 -9.50 33.17 -14.90
C ALA A 385 -10.08 31.96 -15.63
N ASP A 386 -11.23 32.14 -16.27
CA ASP A 386 -11.80 31.17 -17.21
C ASP A 386 -10.87 31.03 -18.42
N GLY A 387 -10.63 29.81 -18.88
CA GLY A 387 -9.75 29.55 -20.01
C GLY A 387 -8.25 29.58 -19.64
N ALA A 388 -7.88 29.72 -18.36
CA ALA A 388 -6.48 29.62 -17.98
C ALA A 388 -5.94 28.25 -18.38
N ARG A 389 -4.79 28.26 -19.07
CA ARG A 389 -4.18 27.04 -19.62
C ARG A 389 -3.67 26.10 -18.53
N ILE A 390 -3.70 24.84 -18.83
CA ILE A 390 -3.06 23.81 -18.02
C ILE A 390 -1.73 23.46 -18.65
N SER A 391 -0.68 23.49 -17.85
CA SER A 391 0.69 23.18 -18.24
C SER A 391 1.33 22.23 -17.23
N GLN A 392 2.61 22.02 -17.33
CA GLN A 392 3.39 21.34 -16.30
C GLN A 392 4.42 22.30 -15.68
N TRP A 393 4.69 22.15 -14.38
CA TRP A 393 5.65 22.95 -13.66
C TRP A 393 6.37 22.13 -12.57
N THR A 394 7.48 22.65 -12.08
CA THR A 394 8.14 22.08 -10.88
C THR A 394 7.14 22.03 -9.73
N SER A 395 7.13 20.94 -8.98
CA SER A 395 6.23 20.79 -7.84
C SER A 395 6.52 21.84 -6.77
N THR A 396 5.52 22.67 -6.48
CA THR A 396 5.56 23.69 -5.42
C THR A 396 4.66 23.34 -4.24
N GLY A 397 3.80 22.32 -4.41
CA GLY A 397 2.73 22.00 -3.45
C GLY A 397 1.59 23.03 -3.43
N GLY A 398 1.58 23.99 -4.36
CA GLY A 398 0.55 25.03 -4.46
C GLY A 398 -0.82 24.48 -4.79
N ALA A 399 -1.88 25.19 -4.43
CA ALA A 399 -3.26 24.78 -4.67
C ALA A 399 -3.61 24.71 -6.18
N ASN A 400 -2.84 25.40 -7.03
CA ASN A 400 -2.96 25.32 -8.50
C ASN A 400 -2.34 24.04 -9.10
N GLN A 401 -1.70 23.20 -8.28
CA GLN A 401 -1.15 21.89 -8.64
C GLN A 401 -1.90 20.75 -7.95
N ARG A 402 -2.98 21.06 -7.27
CA ARG A 402 -3.82 20.12 -6.55
C ARG A 402 -5.21 20.10 -7.14
N PHE A 403 -5.70 18.90 -7.41
CA PHE A 403 -6.99 18.70 -8.07
C PHE A 403 -7.87 17.77 -7.23
N ARG A 404 -9.07 18.22 -6.93
CA ARG A 404 -10.09 17.39 -6.29
C ARG A 404 -10.73 16.50 -7.33
N VAL A 405 -10.69 15.19 -7.08
CA VAL A 405 -11.27 14.16 -7.95
C VAL A 405 -12.66 13.80 -7.43
N GLN A 406 -13.67 13.91 -8.28
CA GLN A 406 -15.03 13.54 -7.96
C GLN A 406 -15.60 12.68 -9.09
N ARG A 407 -16.36 11.66 -8.76
CA ARG A 407 -17.07 10.84 -9.77
C ARG A 407 -18.05 11.73 -10.52
N ALA A 408 -18.03 11.63 -11.86
CA ALA A 408 -18.87 12.39 -12.75
C ALA A 408 -20.27 11.77 -12.93
#